data_e0b1ad592a1feb56eff096fa6eafb2b2
#
_entry.id   e0b1ad592a1feb56eff096fa6eafb2b2
#
_cell.length_a   1.000
_cell.length_b   1.000
_cell.length_c   1.000
_cell.angle_alpha   90.00
_cell.angle_beta   90.00
_cell.angle_gamma   90.00
#
_symmetry.space_group_name_H-M   'P 1'
#
loop_
_entity.id
_entity.type
_entity.pdbx_description
1 polymer ?
#
loop_
_entity_poly.entity_id
_entity_poly.type
_entity_poly.pdbx_seq_one_letter_code
_entity_poly.pdbx_strand_id
1 'polypeptide(L)'
;MASDRITISAGGKDFVTSLSTLKSSGAGYFEALLGPTGSSMRKGRKRARADDDEPPRDLFVDRDPDLFTDVLAFMRSGRIPAATRTDAARLEDLKDEAEFFAYDDLATACTEAVDALVAALEAM
;
A
#
# COMPACT_ATOMS: atom_id res chain seq x y z
N MET A 1 25.36 6.62 -1.37
CA MET A 1 24.25 6.67 -1.76
C MET A 1 23.25 6.13 -0.92
N ALA A 2 22.22 6.76 -0.66
CA ALA A 2 21.20 6.28 0.17
C ALA A 2 20.46 5.14 -0.49
N SER A 3 20.14 4.18 0.26
CA SER A 3 19.41 3.06 -0.23
C SER A 3 17.96 3.45 -0.37
N ASP A 4 17.28 2.94 -1.39
CA ASP A 4 15.89 3.20 -1.60
C ASP A 4 15.05 2.18 -0.83
N ARG A 5 15.67 1.30 -0.10
CA ARG A 5 14.96 0.23 0.58
C ARG A 5 14.30 0.68 1.88
N ILE A 6 13.16 0.13 2.15
CA ILE A 6 12.45 0.45 3.37
C ILE A 6 11.78 -0.82 3.88
N THR A 7 11.70 -1.00 5.17
CA THR A 7 11.06 -2.14 5.78
C THR A 7 9.74 -1.71 6.40
N ILE A 8 8.68 -2.45 6.12
CA ILE A 8 7.39 -2.16 6.70
C ILE A 8 6.98 -3.37 7.52
N SER A 9 6.71 -3.17 8.79
CA SER A 9 6.24 -4.22 9.66
C SER A 9 4.73 -4.15 9.68
N ALA A 10 4.08 -5.15 9.12
CA ALA A 10 2.63 -5.18 9.11
C ALA A 10 2.17 -6.34 9.98
N GLY A 11 1.51 -6.02 11.06
CA GLY A 11 1.00 -7.05 11.96
C GLY A 11 2.05 -8.00 12.47
N GLY A 12 3.27 -7.54 12.62
CA GLY A 12 4.33 -8.38 13.14
C GLY A 12 5.18 -9.06 12.09
N LYS A 13 4.87 -8.85 10.81
CA LYS A 13 5.66 -9.45 9.75
C LYS A 13 6.34 -8.34 8.98
N ASP A 14 7.63 -8.50 8.71
CA ASP A 14 8.39 -7.48 8.02
C ASP A 14 8.36 -7.66 6.53
N PHE A 15 8.15 -6.57 5.80
CA PHE A 15 8.17 -6.57 4.35
C PHE A 15 9.19 -5.55 3.88
N VAL A 16 10.00 -5.92 2.94
CA VAL A 16 11.02 -5.01 2.43
C VAL A 16 10.62 -4.60 1.02
N THR A 17 10.61 -3.31 0.76
CA THR A 17 10.27 -2.81 -0.55
C THR A 17 11.10 -1.55 -0.79
N SER A 18 10.77 -0.75 -1.79
CA SER A 18 11.52 0.44 -2.07
C SER A 18 10.65 1.66 -1.86
N LEU A 19 11.30 2.77 -1.54
CA LEU A 19 10.58 4.01 -1.38
C LEU A 19 9.91 4.40 -2.70
N SER A 20 10.56 4.15 -3.81
CA SER A 20 9.98 4.52 -5.08
C SER A 20 8.72 3.70 -5.36
N THR A 21 8.68 2.43 -4.93
CA THR A 21 7.49 1.62 -5.11
C THR A 21 6.33 2.24 -4.31
N LEU A 22 6.59 2.63 -3.08
CA LEU A 22 5.55 3.18 -2.25
C LEU A 22 5.09 4.54 -2.77
N LYS A 23 6.03 5.39 -3.16
CA LYS A 23 5.65 6.71 -3.62
C LYS A 23 4.94 6.70 -4.95
N SER A 24 5.31 5.80 -5.83
CA SER A 24 4.69 5.77 -7.14
C SER A 24 3.38 4.99 -7.14
N SER A 25 3.04 4.34 -6.03
CA SER A 25 1.85 3.53 -5.99
C SER A 25 0.56 4.33 -6.06
N GLY A 26 0.60 5.57 -5.59
CA GLY A 26 -0.62 6.36 -5.51
C GLY A 26 -1.38 6.15 -4.21
N ALA A 27 -0.84 5.36 -3.30
CA ALA A 27 -1.49 5.13 -2.03
C ALA A 27 -1.26 6.35 -1.15
N GLY A 28 -2.32 7.08 -0.85
CA GLY A 28 -2.20 8.32 -0.11
C GLY A 28 -1.60 8.16 1.27
N TYR A 29 -1.83 7.01 1.89
CA TYR A 29 -1.30 6.75 3.22
C TYR A 29 0.22 6.86 3.21
N PHE A 30 0.87 6.23 2.22
CA PHE A 30 2.33 6.26 2.17
C PHE A 30 2.84 7.61 1.66
N GLU A 31 2.07 8.28 0.82
CA GLU A 31 2.48 9.58 0.39
C GLU A 31 2.48 10.54 1.58
N ALA A 32 1.52 10.42 2.46
CA ALA A 32 1.46 11.29 3.62
C ALA A 32 2.60 10.98 4.60
N LEU A 33 2.88 9.71 4.78
CA LEU A 33 3.92 9.34 5.70
C LEU A 33 5.32 9.70 5.19
N LEU A 34 5.57 9.42 3.94
CA LEU A 34 6.90 9.65 3.41
C LEU A 34 7.05 11.09 2.95
N GLY A 35 5.92 11.68 2.63
CA GLY A 35 5.83 13.08 2.37
C GLY A 35 6.95 13.72 1.65
N PRO A 36 7.17 13.36 0.52
CA PRO A 36 8.22 13.93 -0.22
C PRO A 36 8.00 15.37 -0.23
N THR A 37 6.96 15.75 -0.76
CA THR A 37 6.72 17.12 -0.83
C THR A 37 5.93 17.45 0.34
N GLY A 38 5.47 16.50 0.98
CA GLY A 38 4.61 16.75 2.07
C GLY A 38 5.30 17.48 3.15
N SER A 39 6.57 17.58 3.02
CA SER A 39 7.26 18.23 4.06
C SER A 39 6.72 19.60 4.26
N SER A 40 6.08 20.11 3.30
CA SER A 40 5.60 21.43 3.48
C SER A 40 4.63 21.52 4.60
N MET A 41 4.00 20.41 4.88
CA MET A 41 3.09 20.54 5.89
C MET A 41 3.69 20.60 7.14
N ARG A 42 4.83 20.16 7.33
CA ARG A 42 5.27 20.18 8.60
C ARG A 42 6.15 21.23 8.70
N LYS A 43 6.09 22.20 8.01
CA LYS A 43 6.89 23.15 8.23
C LYS A 43 6.94 23.61 9.53
N GLY A 44 6.08 23.44 10.22
CA GLY A 44 6.05 23.95 11.54
C GLY A 44 7.16 23.48 12.35
N ARG A 45 7.57 22.39 12.12
CA ARG A 45 8.42 21.90 13.00
C ARG A 45 9.69 22.01 12.52
N LYS A 46 10.17 22.62 12.13
CA LYS A 46 11.32 22.71 11.69
C LYS A 46 12.42 22.42 12.36
N ARG A 47 12.67 21.86 13.05
CA ARG A 47 13.66 21.46 13.78
C ARG A 47 14.58 21.06 12.90
N ALA A 48 14.42 21.08 12.04
CA ALA A 48 15.24 20.70 11.10
C ALA A 48 16.59 20.33 11.04
N ARG A 49 16.96 19.38 11.51
CA ARG A 49 18.17 18.89 11.37
C ARG A 49 18.28 18.26 10.11
N ALA A 50 19.25 18.31 9.41
CA ALA A 50 19.45 17.71 8.15
C ALA A 50 19.11 16.29 8.11
N ASP A 51 19.48 15.55 9.06
CA ASP A 51 19.18 14.19 9.06
C ASP A 51 17.74 13.98 9.18
N ASP A 52 16.95 14.89 9.60
CA ASP A 52 15.57 14.67 9.75
C ASP A 52 14.87 14.76 8.42
N ASP A 53 15.52 15.18 7.38
CA ASP A 53 14.89 15.27 6.10
C ASP A 53 14.72 13.92 5.46
N GLU A 54 15.40 12.92 5.91
CA GLU A 54 15.28 11.63 5.30
C GLU A 54 14.00 10.94 5.69
N PRO A 55 13.35 10.26 4.77
CA PRO A 55 12.13 9.53 5.11
C PRO A 55 12.50 8.37 6.01
N PRO A 56 11.56 7.89 6.78
CA PRO A 56 11.82 6.78 7.67
C PRO A 56 12.15 5.55 6.87
N ARG A 57 13.01 4.70 7.42
CA ARG A 57 13.36 3.47 6.76
C ARG A 57 12.61 2.31 7.34
N ASP A 58 11.91 2.50 8.44
CA ASP A 58 11.12 1.45 9.04
C ASP A 58 9.77 2.02 9.35
N LEU A 59 8.72 1.35 8.92
CA LEU A 59 7.37 1.78 9.22
C LEU A 59 6.63 0.64 9.90
N PHE A 60 5.71 0.96 10.78
CA PHE A 60 4.88 -0.06 11.40
C PHE A 60 3.44 0.21 11.03
N VAL A 61 2.74 -0.83 10.55
CA VAL A 61 1.37 -0.70 10.18
C VAL A 61 0.62 -1.80 10.90
N ASP A 62 -0.39 -1.47 11.67
CA ASP A 62 -1.11 -2.47 12.43
C ASP A 62 -2.24 -3.02 11.59
N ARG A 63 -1.91 -3.73 10.54
CA ARG A 63 -2.88 -4.33 9.64
C ARG A 63 -2.49 -5.78 9.38
N ASP A 64 -3.39 -6.51 8.73
CA ASP A 64 -3.19 -7.93 8.48
C ASP A 64 -2.02 -8.16 7.53
N PRO A 65 -1.01 -8.91 7.93
CA PRO A 65 0.15 -9.11 7.07
C PRO A 65 -0.17 -9.89 5.79
N ASP A 66 -1.15 -10.79 5.83
CA ASP A 66 -1.47 -11.55 4.63
C ASP A 66 -2.11 -10.62 3.60
N LEU A 67 -2.94 -9.70 4.03
CA LEU A 67 -3.54 -8.78 3.10
C LEU A 67 -2.50 -7.77 2.62
N PHE A 68 -1.56 -7.41 3.49
CA PHE A 68 -0.53 -6.47 3.09
C PHE A 68 0.36 -7.09 2.01
N THR A 69 0.53 -8.41 2.02
CA THR A 69 1.26 -9.08 0.96
C THR A 69 0.61 -8.77 -0.38
N ASP A 70 -0.73 -8.79 -0.45
CA ASP A 70 -1.44 -8.51 -1.67
C ASP A 70 -1.35 -7.02 -2.03
N VAL A 71 -1.35 -6.14 -1.04
CA VAL A 71 -1.20 -4.72 -1.29
C VAL A 71 0.15 -4.46 -1.96
N LEU A 72 1.22 -5.04 -1.42
CA LEU A 72 2.53 -4.84 -2.00
C LEU A 72 2.63 -5.49 -3.38
N ALA A 73 2.00 -6.65 -3.56
CA ALA A 73 2.04 -7.30 -4.86
C ALA A 73 1.39 -6.41 -5.91
N PHE A 74 0.31 -5.73 -5.55
CA PHE A 74 -0.35 -4.83 -6.47
C PHE A 74 0.53 -3.61 -6.77
N MET A 75 1.23 -3.12 -5.75
CA MET A 75 2.12 -1.98 -5.97
C MET A 75 3.22 -2.32 -6.95
N ARG A 76 3.69 -3.58 -6.89
CA ARG A 76 4.82 -3.97 -7.74
C ARG A 76 4.40 -4.36 -9.15
N SER A 77 3.24 -4.97 -9.30
CA SER A 77 2.82 -5.51 -10.58
C SER A 77 1.64 -4.81 -11.22
N GLY A 78 0.88 -4.07 -10.45
CA GLY A 78 -0.33 -3.46 -10.95
C GLY A 78 -1.48 -4.44 -11.06
N ARG A 79 -1.33 -5.64 -10.48
CA ARG A 79 -2.37 -6.63 -10.56
C ARG A 79 -2.57 -7.32 -9.23
N ILE A 80 -3.79 -7.73 -8.98
CA ILE A 80 -4.09 -8.49 -7.77
C ILE A 80 -3.67 -9.93 -8.02
N PRO A 81 -3.02 -10.58 -7.05
CA PRO A 81 -2.59 -11.96 -7.23
C PRO A 81 -3.74 -12.87 -7.63
N ALA A 82 -3.45 -13.84 -8.47
CA ALA A 82 -4.49 -14.71 -9.02
C ALA A 82 -5.30 -15.41 -7.95
N ALA A 83 -4.66 -15.89 -6.92
CA ALA A 83 -5.40 -16.59 -5.87
C ALA A 83 -6.39 -15.67 -5.19
N THR A 84 -6.07 -14.40 -5.04
CA THR A 84 -6.95 -13.46 -4.40
C THR A 84 -8.06 -13.04 -5.37
N ARG A 85 -7.76 -12.94 -6.65
CA ARG A 85 -8.77 -12.53 -7.62
C ARG A 85 -9.93 -13.50 -7.71
N THR A 86 -9.74 -14.73 -7.30
CA THR A 86 -10.81 -15.71 -7.37
C THR A 86 -11.45 -15.95 -6.00
N ASP A 87 -11.16 -15.12 -5.02
CA ASP A 87 -11.70 -15.29 -3.68
C ASP A 87 -12.44 -14.02 -3.31
N ALA A 88 -13.76 -14.02 -3.44
CA ALA A 88 -14.55 -12.82 -3.23
C ALA A 88 -14.41 -12.28 -1.81
N ALA A 89 -14.36 -13.15 -0.82
CA ALA A 89 -14.24 -12.68 0.55
C ALA A 89 -12.89 -11.98 0.76
N ARG A 90 -11.83 -12.54 0.19
CA ARG A 90 -10.53 -11.93 0.36
C ARG A 90 -10.46 -10.61 -0.41
N LEU A 91 -11.15 -10.53 -1.55
CA LEU A 91 -11.16 -9.28 -2.30
C LEU A 91 -11.86 -8.19 -1.51
N GLU A 92 -12.91 -8.52 -0.76
CA GLU A 92 -13.56 -7.52 0.03
C GLU A 92 -12.66 -7.07 1.18
N ASP A 93 -11.93 -8.00 1.79
CA ASP A 93 -11.01 -7.64 2.84
C ASP A 93 -9.87 -6.78 2.26
N LEU A 94 -9.41 -7.13 1.07
CA LEU A 94 -8.34 -6.36 0.44
C LEU A 94 -8.83 -4.96 0.09
N LYS A 95 -10.10 -4.82 -0.27
CA LYS A 95 -10.63 -3.52 -0.58
C LYS A 95 -10.64 -2.66 0.69
N ASP A 96 -10.95 -3.25 1.85
CA ASP A 96 -10.90 -2.51 3.10
C ASP A 96 -9.48 -2.04 3.38
N GLU A 97 -8.48 -2.88 3.05
CA GLU A 97 -7.09 -2.47 3.24
C GLU A 97 -6.77 -1.32 2.30
N ALA A 98 -7.26 -1.39 1.07
CA ALA A 98 -7.00 -0.33 0.10
C ALA A 98 -7.59 0.99 0.61
N GLU A 99 -8.74 0.94 1.24
CA GLU A 99 -9.34 2.14 1.77
C GLU A 99 -8.54 2.69 2.94
N PHE A 100 -8.01 1.80 3.77
CA PHE A 100 -7.18 2.23 4.88
C PHE A 100 -5.94 2.96 4.37
N PHE A 101 -5.35 2.45 3.29
CA PHE A 101 -4.13 3.05 2.76
C PHE A 101 -4.43 4.17 1.76
N ALA A 102 -5.69 4.53 1.58
CA ALA A 102 -6.11 5.55 0.61
C ALA A 102 -5.56 5.19 -0.77
N TYR A 103 -5.64 3.90 -1.12
CA TYR A 103 -5.07 3.40 -2.35
C TYR A 103 -6.23 3.16 -3.32
N ASP A 104 -6.65 4.18 -4.02
CA ASP A 104 -7.82 4.12 -4.87
C ASP A 104 -7.69 3.13 -6.02
N ASP A 105 -6.52 3.02 -6.59
CA ASP A 105 -6.31 2.11 -7.70
C ASP A 105 -6.56 0.67 -7.26
N LEU A 106 -6.10 0.32 -6.06
CA LEU A 106 -6.31 -1.03 -5.57
C LEU A 106 -7.78 -1.24 -5.22
N ALA A 107 -8.42 -0.25 -4.63
CA ALA A 107 -9.84 -0.37 -4.29
C ALA A 107 -10.67 -0.60 -5.55
N THR A 108 -10.36 0.13 -6.62
CA THR A 108 -11.06 -0.02 -7.88
C THR A 108 -10.80 -1.42 -8.46
N ALA A 109 -9.56 -1.87 -8.39
CA ALA A 109 -9.22 -3.18 -8.92
C ALA A 109 -9.96 -4.29 -8.17
N CYS A 110 -10.13 -4.13 -6.85
CA CYS A 110 -10.86 -5.12 -6.06
C CYS A 110 -12.32 -5.14 -6.48
N THR A 111 -12.93 -3.97 -6.69
CA THR A 111 -14.32 -3.90 -7.10
C THR A 111 -14.50 -4.57 -8.46
N GLU A 112 -13.58 -4.29 -9.38
CA GLU A 112 -13.68 -4.88 -10.70
C GLU A 112 -13.50 -6.39 -10.65
N ALA A 113 -12.64 -6.87 -9.77
CA ALA A 113 -12.42 -8.30 -9.64
C ALA A 113 -13.66 -9.00 -9.06
N VAL A 114 -14.33 -8.36 -8.10
CA VAL A 114 -15.54 -8.93 -7.54
C VAL A 114 -16.62 -8.97 -8.62
N ASP A 115 -16.75 -7.89 -9.40
CA ASP A 115 -17.74 -7.85 -10.45
C ASP A 115 -17.48 -8.95 -11.48
N ALA A 116 -16.21 -9.21 -11.79
CA ALA A 116 -15.88 -10.24 -12.75
C ALA A 116 -16.25 -11.63 -12.21
N LEU A 117 -16.08 -11.84 -10.91
CA LEU A 117 -16.43 -13.13 -10.31
C LEU A 117 -17.94 -13.32 -10.33
N VAL A 118 -18.71 -12.25 -10.04
CA VAL A 118 -20.14 -12.34 -10.04
C VAL A 118 -20.62 -12.62 -11.46
N ALA A 119 -20.06 -11.93 -12.44
CA ALA A 119 -20.45 -12.14 -13.84
C ALA A 119 -20.14 -13.58 -14.26
N ALA A 120 -19.02 -14.11 -13.82
CA ALA A 120 -18.66 -15.49 -14.18
C ALA A 120 -19.67 -16.47 -13.57
N LEU A 121 -20.11 -16.21 -12.35
CA LEU A 121 -21.07 -17.09 -11.73
C LEU A 121 -22.43 -16.99 -12.44
N GLU A 122 -22.82 -15.80 -12.85
CA GLU A 122 -24.08 -15.62 -13.51
C GLU A 122 -24.07 -16.22 -14.91
N ALA A 123 -22.92 -16.33 -15.51
CA ALA A 123 -22.81 -16.87 -16.85
C ALA A 123 -22.90 -18.39 -16.82
N MET A 124 -22.79 -19.01 -15.67
CA MET A 124 -22.89 -20.45 -15.59
C MET A 124 -24.35 -20.87 -15.54
#